data_0a88e92b3b5dcb7ba2820d55757baeb6
#
_entry.id   0a88e92b3b5dcb7ba2820d55757baeb6
#
_cell.length_a   1.000
_cell.length_b   1.000
_cell.length_c   1.000
_cell.angle_alpha   90.00
_cell.angle_beta   90.00
_cell.angle_gamma   90.00
#
_symmetry.space_group_name_H-M   'P 1'
#
loop_
_entity.id
_entity.type
_entity.pdbx_description
1 polymer ?
#
loop_
_entity_poly.entity_id
_entity_poly.type
_entity_poly.pdbx_seq_one_letter_code
_entity_poly.pdbx_strand_id
1 'polypeptide(L)'
;MSTVSMSEFRARQSDFIASTQREPLVITSRGAQRRAVVVSPEFFDRAIEALEDQIDAQAANEARESDEPRVSHRELMAELGL
;
A
#
# COMPACT_ATOMS: atom_id res chain seq x y z
N MET A 1 -7.67 6.66 9.97
CA MET A 1 -8.03 5.65 8.97
C MET A 1 -9.49 5.29 9.12
N SER A 2 -10.24 5.41 8.05
CA SER A 2 -11.68 5.10 8.05
C SER A 2 -11.91 3.69 7.55
N THR A 3 -13.01 3.07 8.00
CA THR A 3 -13.38 1.72 7.59
C THR A 3 -14.82 1.71 7.13
N VAL A 4 -15.07 1.15 5.95
CA VAL A 4 -16.41 1.04 5.39
C VAL A 4 -16.62 -0.35 4.81
N SER A 5 -17.87 -0.76 4.68
CA SER A 5 -18.20 -2.00 4.00
C SER A 5 -18.16 -1.79 2.48
N MET A 6 -18.09 -2.89 1.75
CA MET A 6 -18.13 -2.85 0.30
C MET A 6 -19.44 -2.22 -0.21
N SER A 7 -20.56 -2.52 0.44
CA SER A 7 -21.86 -1.95 0.09
C SER A 7 -21.89 -0.45 0.29
N GLU A 8 -21.37 0.03 1.41
CA GLU A 8 -21.29 1.46 1.69
C GLU A 8 -20.40 2.15 0.68
N PHE A 9 -19.26 1.54 0.34
CA PHE A 9 -18.35 2.10 -0.64
C PHE A 9 -19.04 2.24 -2.01
N ARG A 10 -19.74 1.21 -2.46
CA ARG A 10 -20.45 1.26 -3.73
C ARG A 10 -21.53 2.35 -3.78
N ALA A 11 -22.20 2.56 -2.66
CA ALA A 11 -23.27 3.54 -2.58
C ALA A 11 -22.77 4.98 -2.68
N ARG A 12 -21.53 5.24 -2.23
CA ARG A 12 -20.99 6.59 -2.14
C ARG A 12 -19.53 6.66 -2.57
N GLN A 13 -19.20 6.03 -3.68
CA GLN A 13 -17.82 5.92 -4.17
C GLN A 13 -17.11 7.26 -4.27
N SER A 14 -17.75 8.25 -4.90
CA SER A 14 -17.12 9.56 -5.12
C SER A 14 -16.74 10.24 -3.80
N ASP A 15 -17.65 10.18 -2.82
CA ASP A 15 -17.42 10.78 -1.51
C ASP A 15 -16.28 10.09 -0.78
N PHE A 16 -16.26 8.76 -0.81
CA PHE A 16 -15.21 7.99 -0.13
C PHE A 16 -13.85 8.16 -0.83
N ILE A 17 -13.83 8.18 -2.14
CA ILE A 17 -12.58 8.43 -2.87
C ILE A 17 -12.04 9.81 -2.53
N ALA A 18 -12.91 10.82 -2.47
CA ALA A 18 -12.50 12.17 -2.07
C ALA A 18 -11.91 12.18 -0.65
N SER A 19 -12.45 11.38 0.27
CA SER A 19 -11.98 11.31 1.64
C SER A 19 -10.55 10.76 1.75
N THR A 20 -10.09 10.01 0.75
CA THR A 20 -8.73 9.44 0.75
C THR A 20 -7.64 10.50 0.64
N GLN A 21 -7.99 11.73 0.27
CA GLN A 21 -7.05 12.85 0.30
C GLN A 21 -6.62 13.21 1.72
N ARG A 22 -7.42 12.84 2.72
CA ARG A 22 -7.13 13.13 4.12
C ARG A 22 -6.58 11.93 4.86
N GLU A 23 -7.11 10.74 4.59
CA GLU A 23 -6.70 9.53 5.29
C GLU A 23 -7.01 8.29 4.47
N PRO A 24 -6.28 7.19 4.67
CA PRO A 24 -6.59 5.92 4.01
C PRO A 24 -8.00 5.42 4.37
N LEU A 25 -8.62 4.74 3.42
CA LEU A 25 -9.93 4.14 3.57
C LEU A 25 -9.81 2.61 3.48
N VAL A 26 -10.22 1.91 4.51
CA VAL A 26 -10.23 0.45 4.52
C VAL A 26 -11.60 -0.04 4.08
N ILE A 27 -11.63 -0.89 3.07
CA ILE A 27 -12.86 -1.52 2.59
C ILE A 27 -12.91 -2.94 3.13
N THR A 28 -13.99 -3.25 3.83
CA THR A 28 -14.16 -4.57 4.43
C THR A 28 -15.33 -5.32 3.78
N SER A 29 -15.29 -6.63 3.89
CA SER A 29 -16.40 -7.49 3.56
C SER A 29 -16.58 -8.48 4.70
N ARG A 30 -17.76 -9.09 4.80
CA ARG A 30 -18.15 -10.12 5.76
C ARG A 30 -17.27 -10.19 7.02
N GLY A 31 -17.82 -9.80 8.17
CA GLY A 31 -17.14 -9.94 9.45
C GLY A 31 -15.93 -9.04 9.62
N ALA A 32 -15.94 -7.87 9.02
CA ALA A 32 -14.88 -6.87 9.11
C ALA A 32 -13.53 -7.32 8.52
N GLN A 33 -13.55 -8.29 7.63
CA GLN A 33 -12.36 -8.73 6.93
C GLN A 33 -11.92 -7.69 5.90
N ARG A 34 -10.69 -7.20 6.03
CA ARG A 34 -10.16 -6.18 5.10
C ARG A 34 -9.96 -6.77 3.71
N ARG A 35 -10.54 -6.14 2.71
CA ARG A 35 -10.42 -6.56 1.31
C ARG A 35 -9.51 -5.65 0.51
N ALA A 36 -9.51 -4.35 0.82
CA ALA A 36 -8.72 -3.38 0.10
C ALA A 36 -8.48 -2.15 0.97
N VAL A 37 -7.46 -1.41 0.63
CA VAL A 37 -7.20 -0.09 1.22
C VAL A 37 -7.10 0.89 0.07
N VAL A 38 -7.90 1.95 0.12
CA VAL A 38 -7.88 3.01 -0.89
C VAL A 38 -7.12 4.20 -0.31
N VAL A 39 -6.15 4.68 -1.05
CA VAL A 39 -5.30 5.81 -0.62
C VAL A 39 -5.17 6.81 -1.76
N SER A 40 -4.80 8.04 -1.43
CA SER A 40 -4.51 9.02 -2.46
C SER A 40 -3.23 8.64 -3.22
N PRO A 41 -3.09 9.08 -4.49
CA PRO A 41 -1.86 8.83 -5.23
C PRO A 41 -0.61 9.34 -4.51
N GLU A 42 -0.70 10.48 -3.85
CA GLU A 42 0.41 11.06 -3.11
C GLU A 42 0.81 10.20 -1.91
N PHE A 43 -0.18 9.67 -1.20
CA PHE A 43 0.08 8.75 -0.09
C PHE A 43 0.74 7.47 -0.60
N PHE A 44 0.22 6.92 -1.69
CA PHE A 44 0.76 5.70 -2.30
C PHE A 44 2.22 5.91 -2.71
N ASP A 45 2.51 7.01 -3.39
CA ASP A 45 3.86 7.30 -3.85
C ASP A 45 4.84 7.40 -2.68
N ARG A 46 4.44 8.07 -1.59
CA ARG A 46 5.27 8.18 -0.40
C ARG A 46 5.48 6.83 0.27
N ALA A 47 4.45 6.00 0.31
CA ALA A 47 4.56 4.67 0.90
C ALA A 47 5.52 3.77 0.11
N ILE A 48 5.44 3.81 -1.22
CA ILE A 48 6.33 3.05 -2.08
C ILE A 48 7.77 3.55 -1.92
N GLU A 49 7.96 4.86 -1.89
CA GLU A 49 9.29 5.44 -1.69
C GLU A 49 9.89 5.02 -0.35
N ALA A 50 9.09 5.04 0.71
CA ALA A 50 9.53 4.59 2.04
C ALA A 50 9.90 3.11 2.03
N LEU A 51 9.15 2.27 1.33
CA LEU A 51 9.47 0.85 1.20
C LEU A 51 10.76 0.63 0.42
N GLU A 52 10.98 1.38 -0.65
CA GLU A 52 12.20 1.30 -1.44
C GLU A 52 13.42 1.68 -0.59
N ASP A 53 13.33 2.77 0.16
CA ASP A 53 14.41 3.22 1.03
C ASP A 53 14.73 2.16 2.08
N GLN A 54 13.72 1.52 2.65
CA GLN A 54 13.90 0.46 3.62
C GLN A 54 14.58 -0.77 3.01
N ILE A 55 14.14 -1.16 1.81
CA ILE A 55 14.72 -2.30 1.09
C ILE A 55 16.16 -2.00 0.71
N ASP A 56 16.44 -0.79 0.23
CA ASP A 56 17.81 -0.38 -0.13
C ASP A 56 18.72 -0.39 1.08
N ALA A 57 18.27 0.07 2.22
CA ALA A 57 19.04 0.03 3.46
C ALA A 57 19.35 -1.39 3.89
N GLN A 58 18.37 -2.29 3.83
CA GLN A 58 18.56 -3.70 4.13
C GLN A 58 19.51 -4.36 3.15
N ALA A 59 19.34 -4.10 1.86
CA ALA A 59 20.20 -4.65 0.83
C ALA A 59 21.65 -4.19 1.01
N ALA A 60 21.86 -2.93 1.37
CA ALA A 60 23.21 -2.41 1.65
C ALA A 60 23.85 -3.12 2.83
N ASN A 61 23.09 -3.37 3.90
CA ASN A 61 23.59 -4.11 5.07
C ASN A 61 23.87 -5.57 4.73
N GLU A 62 22.99 -6.22 4.00
CA GLU A 62 23.15 -7.61 3.57
C GLU A 62 24.32 -7.77 2.60
N ALA A 63 24.54 -6.82 1.72
CA ALA A 63 25.65 -6.84 0.79
C ALA A 63 27.01 -6.78 1.47
N ARG A 64 27.09 -6.26 2.69
CA ARG A 64 28.31 -6.29 3.49
C ARG A 64 28.56 -7.64 4.15
N GLU A 65 27.51 -8.41 4.36
CA GLU A 65 27.54 -9.69 5.04
C GLU A 65 27.43 -10.87 4.09
N SER A 66 26.72 -10.69 2.97
CA SER A 66 26.50 -11.73 1.97
C SER A 66 26.37 -11.12 0.57
N ASP A 67 26.58 -11.95 -0.46
CA ASP A 67 26.47 -11.54 -1.86
C ASP A 67 25.04 -11.75 -2.44
N GLU A 68 24.03 -11.70 -1.62
CA GLU A 68 22.67 -11.90 -2.10
C GLU A 68 22.18 -10.77 -2.98
N PRO A 69 21.45 -11.08 -4.08
CA PRO A 69 20.97 -10.05 -4.99
C PRO A 69 19.89 -9.20 -4.35
N ARG A 70 19.84 -7.95 -4.75
CA ARG A 70 18.79 -7.02 -4.31
C ARG A 70 17.47 -7.35 -4.97
N VAL A 71 16.37 -7.15 -4.23
CA VAL A 71 15.04 -7.12 -4.81
C VAL A 71 14.85 -5.76 -5.46
N SER A 72 14.52 -5.73 -6.75
CA SER A 72 14.29 -4.48 -7.47
C SER A 72 12.90 -3.94 -7.15
N HIS A 73 12.72 -2.62 -7.35
CA HIS A 73 11.42 -1.98 -7.22
C HIS A 73 10.36 -2.67 -8.09
N ARG A 74 10.73 -3.00 -9.32
CA ARG A 74 9.82 -3.68 -10.25
C ARG A 74 9.40 -5.04 -9.74
N GLU A 75 10.31 -5.81 -9.20
CA GLU A 75 10.00 -7.12 -8.63
C GLU A 75 9.09 -7.00 -7.42
N LEU A 76 9.34 -6.02 -6.56
CA LEU A 76 8.49 -5.76 -5.41
C LEU A 76 7.08 -5.39 -5.84
N MET A 77 6.93 -4.55 -6.84
CA MET A 77 5.62 -4.16 -7.37
C MET A 77 4.88 -5.36 -7.94
N ALA A 78 5.58 -6.24 -8.63
CA ALA A 78 5.00 -7.46 -9.18
C ALA A 78 4.50 -8.40 -8.08
N GLU A 79 5.27 -8.55 -7.00
CA GLU A 79 4.87 -9.37 -5.85
C GLU A 79 3.63 -8.81 -5.16
N LEU A 80 3.50 -7.50 -5.12
CA LEU A 80 2.34 -6.84 -4.53
C LEU A 80 1.12 -6.82 -5.46
N GLY A 81 1.27 -7.26 -6.71
CA GLY A 81 0.18 -7.27 -7.69
C GLY A 81 -0.11 -5.90 -8.27
N LEU A 82 0.85 -5.04 -8.30
CA LEU A 82 0.71 -3.67 -8.79
C LEU A 82 1.25 -3.50 -10.21
#